data_ad9791a20559afce1275797b62905dc1
#
_entry.id   ad9791a20559afce1275797b62905dc1
#
_cell.length_a   1.000
_cell.length_b   1.000
_cell.length_c   1.000
_cell.angle_alpha   90.00
_cell.angle_beta   90.00
_cell.angle_gamma   90.00
#
_symmetry.space_group_name_H-M   'P 1'
#
loop_
_entity.id
_entity.type
_entity.pdbx_description
1 polymer ?
#
loop_
_entity_poly.entity_id
_entity_poly.type
_entity_poly.pdbx_seq_one_letter_code
_entity_poly.pdbx_strand_id
1 'polypeptide(L)'
;MLIKTIKTLTLAVILAGTALSSVSAETFKLRATANSNENDEDYDGLVVFKNYVEAASNGAIEVELFIGTQLCSNGAECLQGVADGSIDIYISTSGGAAGIFPYVQVLDLPYLMADDRIAEHVLSGDFTRQMRAMALEDSDNSIRLMTIGNTGGWRNFANTKRRVTEPNDMKGLKIRT
;
A
#
# COMPACT_ATOMS: atom_id res chain seq x y z
N MET A 1 -38.38 -24.76 60.93
CA MET A 1 -36.96 -24.59 60.69
C MET A 1 -36.51 -24.90 59.26
N LEU A 2 -37.46 -25.06 58.33
CA LEU A 2 -37.18 -25.46 56.92
C LEU A 2 -37.27 -24.28 55.89
N ILE A 3 -37.71 -23.11 56.28
CA ILE A 3 -37.96 -21.98 55.36
C ILE A 3 -36.75 -21.04 55.25
N LYS A 4 -35.79 -21.08 56.18
CA LYS A 4 -34.58 -20.22 56.14
C LYS A 4 -33.45 -20.73 55.23
N THR A 5 -33.47 -22.02 54.90
CA THR A 5 -32.40 -22.65 54.11
C THR A 5 -32.58 -22.52 52.61
N ILE A 6 -33.78 -22.20 52.12
CA ILE A 6 -34.10 -22.09 50.69
C ILE A 6 -33.73 -20.69 50.13
N LYS A 7 -33.70 -19.65 50.99
CA LYS A 7 -33.36 -18.28 50.54
C LYS A 7 -31.84 -18.04 50.30
N THR A 8 -30.99 -18.87 50.89
CA THR A 8 -29.54 -18.75 50.73
C THR A 8 -28.99 -19.50 49.52
N LEU A 9 -29.73 -20.48 48.98
CA LEU A 9 -29.27 -21.23 47.78
C LEU A 9 -29.58 -20.52 46.46
N THR A 10 -30.60 -19.65 46.44
CA THR A 10 -31.02 -18.91 45.23
C THR A 10 -30.12 -17.71 44.91
N LEU A 11 -29.37 -17.18 45.88
CA LEU A 11 -28.52 -16.02 45.69
C LEU A 11 -27.09 -16.43 45.19
N ALA A 12 -26.68 -17.67 45.39
CA ALA A 12 -25.39 -18.16 44.94
C ALA A 12 -25.31 -18.56 43.45
N VAL A 13 -26.49 -18.81 42.82
CA VAL A 13 -26.56 -19.20 41.38
C VAL A 13 -26.52 -18.00 40.43
N ILE A 14 -26.85 -16.78 40.91
CA ILE A 14 -26.89 -15.56 40.06
C ILE A 14 -25.50 -14.90 39.90
N LEU A 15 -24.55 -15.20 40.81
CA LEU A 15 -23.20 -14.61 40.72
C LEU A 15 -22.21 -15.41 39.86
N ALA A 16 -22.57 -16.59 39.37
CA ALA A 16 -21.69 -17.46 38.55
C ALA A 16 -21.83 -17.24 37.03
N GLY A 17 -22.71 -16.29 36.61
CA GLY A 17 -23.11 -16.13 35.20
C GLY A 17 -22.43 -15.03 34.39
N THR A 18 -21.47 -14.27 34.92
CA THR A 18 -20.91 -13.10 34.22
C THR A 18 -19.40 -13.06 34.09
N ALA A 19 -18.74 -14.21 34.07
CA ALA A 19 -17.39 -14.30 33.48
C ALA A 19 -17.54 -14.41 31.96
N LEU A 20 -18.09 -13.37 31.29
CA LEU A 20 -17.84 -13.15 29.88
C LEU A 20 -16.35 -12.88 29.74
N SER A 21 -15.58 -13.95 29.56
CA SER A 21 -14.21 -13.85 29.10
C SER A 21 -14.28 -13.07 27.78
N SER A 22 -13.92 -11.79 27.80
CA SER A 22 -13.58 -11.05 26.58
C SER A 22 -12.43 -11.84 25.96
N VAL A 23 -12.71 -12.72 25.03
CA VAL A 23 -11.72 -13.26 24.10
C VAL A 23 -11.25 -12.02 23.35
N SER A 24 -10.12 -11.45 23.79
CA SER A 24 -9.41 -10.46 22.99
C SER A 24 -9.07 -11.17 21.69
N ALA A 25 -9.78 -10.85 20.62
CA ALA A 25 -9.41 -11.32 19.29
C ALA A 25 -7.98 -10.83 19.06
N GLU A 26 -7.09 -11.72 18.67
CA GLU A 26 -5.71 -11.38 18.32
C GLU A 26 -5.76 -10.38 17.16
N THR A 27 -5.17 -9.20 17.34
CA THR A 27 -5.14 -8.15 16.31
C THR A 27 -4.15 -8.58 15.23
N PHE A 28 -4.61 -8.61 13.99
CA PHE A 28 -3.76 -8.91 12.85
C PHE A 28 -2.96 -7.66 12.48
N LYS A 29 -1.63 -7.79 12.38
CA LYS A 29 -0.73 -6.69 12.06
C LYS A 29 -0.30 -6.72 10.60
N LEU A 30 -0.39 -5.57 9.92
CA LEU A 30 0.12 -5.37 8.57
C LEU A 30 1.29 -4.38 8.59
N ARG A 31 2.43 -4.78 8.05
CA ARG A 31 3.61 -3.92 7.86
C ARG A 31 3.53 -3.28 6.49
N ALA A 32 3.33 -1.96 6.45
CA ALA A 32 3.21 -1.19 5.23
C ALA A 32 4.39 -0.23 5.07
N THR A 33 4.99 -0.18 3.88
CA THR A 33 6.18 0.63 3.62
C THR A 33 6.15 1.36 2.28
N ALA A 34 6.90 2.44 2.20
CA ALA A 34 7.30 3.14 0.98
C ALA A 34 8.74 3.66 1.15
N ASN A 35 9.51 3.74 0.06
CA ASN A 35 10.88 4.29 0.11
C ASN A 35 10.90 5.84 0.11
N SER A 36 9.76 6.48 0.07
CA SER A 36 9.55 7.92 0.18
C SER A 36 9.75 8.43 1.62
N ASN A 37 9.51 9.69 1.84
CA ASN A 37 9.53 10.32 3.16
C ASN A 37 8.12 10.80 3.55
N GLU A 38 7.95 11.28 4.79
CA GLU A 38 6.65 11.71 5.32
C GLU A 38 6.03 12.94 4.62
N ASN A 39 6.75 13.60 3.73
CA ASN A 39 6.23 14.74 2.95
C ASN A 39 5.82 14.33 1.53
N ASP A 40 5.88 13.05 1.19
CA ASP A 40 5.52 12.52 -0.11
C ASP A 40 4.08 11.94 -0.10
N GLU A 41 3.42 11.98 -1.23
CA GLU A 41 2.03 11.49 -1.42
C GLU A 41 1.89 9.99 -1.13
N ASP A 42 2.96 9.23 -1.27
CA ASP A 42 3.01 7.81 -0.91
C ASP A 42 2.70 7.60 0.57
N TYR A 43 3.26 8.46 1.44
CA TYR A 43 2.98 8.42 2.87
C TYR A 43 1.52 8.76 3.16
N ASP A 44 1.00 9.83 2.55
CA ASP A 44 -0.41 10.21 2.70
C ASP A 44 -1.33 9.06 2.27
N GLY A 45 -1.01 8.39 1.17
CA GLY A 45 -1.72 7.21 0.68
C GLY A 45 -1.75 6.06 1.70
N LEU A 46 -0.61 5.78 2.33
CA LEU A 46 -0.52 4.77 3.39
C LEU A 46 -1.29 5.17 4.65
N VAL A 47 -1.28 6.45 5.03
CA VAL A 47 -2.07 6.95 6.17
C VAL A 47 -3.58 6.81 5.92
N VAL A 48 -4.05 7.14 4.72
CA VAL A 48 -5.45 6.93 4.33
C VAL A 48 -5.82 5.45 4.36
N PHE A 49 -4.98 4.59 3.79
CA PHE A 49 -5.16 3.15 3.82
C PHE A 49 -5.24 2.60 5.26
N LYS A 50 -4.27 2.96 6.12
CA LYS A 50 -4.25 2.60 7.54
C LYS A 50 -5.57 2.96 8.22
N ASN A 51 -5.95 4.23 8.17
CA ASN A 51 -7.13 4.74 8.84
C ASN A 51 -8.41 4.02 8.36
N TYR A 52 -8.51 3.75 7.07
CA TYR A 52 -9.65 3.04 6.51
C TYR A 52 -9.71 1.58 6.98
N VAL A 53 -8.60 0.85 6.91
CA VAL A 53 -8.54 -0.57 7.25
C VAL A 53 -8.79 -0.78 8.74
N GLU A 54 -8.16 0.03 9.61
CA GLU A 54 -8.34 -0.05 11.05
C GLU A 54 -9.80 0.25 11.45
N ALA A 55 -10.41 1.28 10.86
CA ALA A 55 -11.80 1.62 11.09
C ALA A 55 -12.77 0.54 10.55
N ALA A 56 -12.56 0.07 9.31
CA ALA A 56 -13.41 -0.93 8.66
C ALA A 56 -13.35 -2.30 9.35
N SER A 57 -12.20 -2.64 9.94
CA SER A 57 -12.01 -3.89 10.68
C SER A 57 -12.44 -3.78 12.15
N ASN A 58 -12.91 -2.62 12.62
CA ASN A 58 -13.17 -2.34 14.03
C ASN A 58 -11.97 -2.66 14.94
N GLY A 59 -10.75 -2.37 14.46
CA GLY A 59 -9.50 -2.62 15.17
C GLY A 59 -9.01 -4.06 15.15
N ALA A 60 -9.64 -4.96 14.38
CA ALA A 60 -9.14 -6.33 14.20
C ALA A 60 -7.86 -6.38 13.35
N ILE A 61 -7.60 -5.34 12.56
CA ILE A 61 -6.38 -5.17 11.78
C ILE A 61 -5.71 -3.87 12.23
N GLU A 62 -4.42 -3.93 12.53
CA GLU A 62 -3.54 -2.81 12.82
C GLU A 62 -2.54 -2.63 11.67
N VAL A 63 -2.35 -1.41 11.16
CA VAL A 63 -1.38 -1.14 10.10
C VAL A 63 -0.20 -0.36 10.66
N GLU A 64 0.97 -0.96 10.65
CA GLU A 64 2.22 -0.34 11.07
C GLU A 64 2.92 0.28 9.85
N LEU A 65 3.22 1.60 9.90
CA LEU A 65 3.85 2.31 8.80
C LEU A 65 5.36 2.42 9.01
N PHE A 66 6.11 2.03 7.99
CA PHE A 66 7.57 2.10 7.95
C PHE A 66 8.01 2.88 6.72
N ILE A 67 8.56 4.06 6.89
CA ILE A 67 8.87 4.99 5.78
C ILE A 67 10.37 5.11 5.55
N GLY A 68 10.73 5.34 4.29
CA GLY A 68 12.13 5.39 3.86
C GLY A 68 12.76 4.00 3.81
N THR A 69 13.93 3.83 4.41
CA THR A 69 14.69 2.58 4.34
C THR A 69 14.59 1.71 5.60
N GLN A 70 13.46 1.79 6.32
CA GLN A 70 13.32 1.08 7.59
C GLN A 70 13.15 -0.43 7.43
N LEU A 71 12.45 -0.89 6.39
CA LEU A 71 12.24 -2.32 6.11
C LEU A 71 13.09 -2.84 4.94
N CYS A 72 13.39 -1.99 3.98
CA CYS A 72 14.08 -2.35 2.75
C CYS A 72 14.75 -1.11 2.13
N SER A 73 15.88 -1.27 1.47
CA SER A 73 16.70 -0.15 0.99
C SER A 73 16.39 0.30 -0.44
N ASN A 74 15.71 -0.52 -1.23
CA ASN A 74 15.34 -0.23 -2.62
C ASN A 74 14.12 -1.02 -3.07
N GLY A 75 13.55 -0.64 -4.23
CA GLY A 75 12.33 -1.23 -4.75
C GLY A 75 12.38 -2.75 -4.95
N ALA A 76 13.50 -3.28 -5.43
CA ALA A 76 13.64 -4.71 -5.66
C ALA A 76 13.64 -5.52 -4.35
N GLU A 77 14.34 -5.02 -3.35
CA GLU A 77 14.37 -5.62 -2.00
C GLU A 77 12.98 -5.55 -1.34
N CYS A 78 12.30 -4.40 -1.43
CA CYS A 78 10.97 -4.26 -0.88
C CYS A 78 9.95 -5.22 -1.53
N LEU A 79 9.97 -5.35 -2.87
CA LEU A 79 9.10 -6.29 -3.57
C LEU A 79 9.43 -7.75 -3.26
N GLN A 80 10.71 -8.09 -3.07
CA GLN A 80 11.09 -9.41 -2.58
C GLN A 80 10.52 -9.65 -1.18
N GLY A 81 10.57 -8.65 -0.31
CA GLY A 81 9.96 -8.72 1.01
C GLY A 81 8.45 -8.90 0.99
N VAL A 82 7.76 -8.32 -0.02
CA VAL A 82 6.33 -8.59 -0.24
C VAL A 82 6.11 -10.02 -0.72
N ALA A 83 6.95 -10.51 -1.64
CA ALA A 83 6.82 -11.85 -2.19
C ALA A 83 7.05 -12.96 -1.14
N ASP A 84 7.95 -12.75 -0.19
CA ASP A 84 8.25 -13.71 0.90
C ASP A 84 7.43 -13.48 2.18
N GLY A 85 6.60 -12.42 2.23
CA GLY A 85 5.72 -12.10 3.35
C GLY A 85 6.42 -11.42 4.53
N SER A 86 7.67 -10.95 4.38
CA SER A 86 8.34 -10.12 5.39
C SER A 86 7.85 -8.68 5.38
N ILE A 87 7.20 -8.25 4.31
CA ILE A 87 6.48 -6.98 4.14
C ILE A 87 5.08 -7.32 3.64
N ASP A 88 4.04 -6.70 4.21
CA ASP A 88 2.67 -7.00 3.81
C ASP A 88 2.17 -6.06 2.69
N ILE A 89 2.61 -4.79 2.71
CA ILE A 89 2.20 -3.77 1.75
C ILE A 89 3.40 -2.88 1.39
N TYR A 90 3.58 -2.66 0.10
CA TYR A 90 4.59 -1.75 -0.41
C TYR A 90 4.02 -0.83 -1.50
N ILE A 91 4.25 0.48 -1.39
CA ILE A 91 4.03 1.42 -2.49
C ILE A 91 5.31 1.50 -3.30
N SER A 92 5.24 1.03 -4.54
CA SER A 92 6.35 1.02 -5.50
C SER A 92 6.13 2.04 -6.60
N THR A 93 7.21 2.62 -7.09
CA THR A 93 7.19 3.29 -8.40
C THR A 93 7.14 2.26 -9.53
N SER A 94 6.71 2.67 -10.74
CA SER A 94 6.76 1.85 -11.96
C SER A 94 8.15 1.27 -12.21
N GLY A 95 9.19 2.11 -12.12
CA GLY A 95 10.58 1.67 -12.26
C GLY A 95 11.02 0.68 -11.16
N GLY A 96 10.55 0.86 -9.92
CA GLY A 96 10.83 -0.07 -8.82
C GLY A 96 10.19 -1.44 -9.01
N ALA A 97 9.00 -1.50 -9.61
CA ALA A 97 8.27 -2.73 -9.88
C ALA A 97 8.76 -3.49 -11.11
N ALA A 98 9.50 -2.84 -12.01
CA ALA A 98 9.88 -3.38 -13.32
C ALA A 98 10.69 -4.69 -13.28
N GLY A 99 11.42 -4.93 -12.21
CA GLY A 99 12.22 -6.15 -12.04
C GLY A 99 11.38 -7.42 -11.85
N ILE A 100 10.18 -7.31 -11.31
CA ILE A 100 9.24 -8.41 -11.11
C ILE A 100 8.09 -8.32 -12.13
N PHE A 101 7.64 -7.10 -12.43
CA PHE A 101 6.53 -6.84 -13.33
C PHE A 101 6.92 -5.82 -14.41
N PRO A 102 7.62 -6.24 -15.48
CA PRO A 102 8.19 -5.33 -16.48
C PRO A 102 7.13 -4.54 -17.27
N TYR A 103 5.92 -5.07 -17.45
CA TYR A 103 4.86 -4.41 -18.21
C TYR A 103 4.40 -3.08 -17.61
N VAL A 104 4.63 -2.86 -16.30
CA VAL A 104 4.29 -1.58 -15.65
C VAL A 104 5.07 -0.40 -16.25
N GLN A 105 6.22 -0.64 -16.86
CA GLN A 105 7.03 0.39 -17.53
C GLN A 105 6.34 1.04 -18.73
N VAL A 106 5.25 0.48 -19.24
CA VAL A 106 4.44 1.18 -20.24
C VAL A 106 3.95 2.53 -19.75
N LEU A 107 3.74 2.67 -18.44
CA LEU A 107 3.32 3.93 -17.81
C LEU A 107 4.42 5.00 -17.79
N ASP A 108 5.69 4.62 -17.99
CA ASP A 108 6.83 5.53 -18.04
C ASP A 108 7.06 6.11 -19.44
N LEU A 109 6.27 5.69 -20.45
CA LEU A 109 6.39 6.20 -21.81
C LEU A 109 6.05 7.70 -21.85
N PRO A 110 6.95 8.54 -22.40
CA PRO A 110 6.69 9.97 -22.53
C PRO A 110 5.41 10.25 -23.32
N TYR A 111 4.63 11.21 -22.84
CA TYR A 111 3.40 11.68 -23.52
C TYR A 111 2.30 10.62 -23.68
N LEU A 112 2.37 9.50 -22.96
CA LEU A 112 1.35 8.43 -23.03
C LEU A 112 -0.03 8.96 -22.60
N MET A 113 -0.07 9.74 -21.54
CA MET A 113 -1.29 10.36 -21.01
C MET A 113 -1.28 11.85 -21.36
N ALA A 114 -2.37 12.36 -21.94
CA ALA A 114 -2.43 13.75 -22.38
C ALA A 114 -2.76 14.71 -21.22
N ASP A 115 -3.53 14.25 -20.24
CA ASP A 115 -3.92 15.04 -19.05
C ASP A 115 -4.34 14.11 -17.90
N ASP A 116 -4.59 14.71 -16.71
CA ASP A 116 -4.95 13.98 -15.49
C ASP A 116 -6.28 13.21 -15.64
N ARG A 117 -7.26 13.73 -16.39
CA ARG A 117 -8.56 13.06 -16.55
C ARG A 117 -8.42 11.78 -17.38
N ILE A 118 -7.56 11.81 -18.40
CA ILE A 118 -7.25 10.62 -19.20
C ILE A 118 -6.49 9.60 -18.33
N ALA A 119 -5.52 10.05 -17.57
CA ALA A 119 -4.78 9.19 -16.65
C ALA A 119 -5.72 8.53 -15.63
N GLU A 120 -6.57 9.29 -14.97
CA GLU A 120 -7.55 8.78 -14.01
C GLU A 120 -8.52 7.77 -14.64
N HIS A 121 -9.03 8.07 -15.84
CA HIS A 121 -9.93 7.17 -16.56
C HIS A 121 -9.25 5.85 -16.92
N VAL A 122 -8.02 5.88 -17.40
CA VAL A 122 -7.25 4.68 -17.76
C VAL A 122 -6.91 3.87 -16.51
N LEU A 123 -6.38 4.53 -15.47
CA LEU A 123 -5.91 3.88 -14.27
C LEU A 123 -7.05 3.34 -13.37
N SER A 124 -8.25 3.89 -13.45
CA SER A 124 -9.44 3.35 -12.76
C SER A 124 -10.22 2.33 -13.57
N GLY A 125 -9.82 2.07 -14.81
CA GLY A 125 -10.54 1.23 -15.78
C GLY A 125 -10.01 -0.19 -15.94
N ASP A 126 -10.31 -0.73 -17.13
CA ASP A 126 -9.94 -2.09 -17.55
C ASP A 126 -8.43 -2.31 -17.61
N PHE A 127 -7.68 -1.28 -17.92
CA PHE A 127 -6.22 -1.33 -17.94
C PHE A 127 -5.67 -1.84 -16.60
N THR A 128 -6.03 -1.20 -15.50
CA THR A 128 -5.56 -1.63 -14.17
C THR A 128 -6.05 -3.02 -13.79
N ARG A 129 -7.25 -3.44 -14.23
CA ARG A 129 -7.72 -4.81 -14.01
C ARG A 129 -6.83 -5.85 -14.73
N GLN A 130 -6.44 -5.57 -15.97
CA GLN A 130 -5.54 -6.44 -16.73
C GLN A 130 -4.14 -6.47 -16.08
N MET A 131 -3.60 -5.31 -15.71
CA MET A 131 -2.32 -5.21 -15.02
C MET A 131 -2.30 -6.01 -13.70
N ARG A 132 -3.40 -5.99 -12.94
CA ARG A 132 -3.54 -6.82 -11.72
C ARG A 132 -3.46 -8.32 -12.00
N ALA A 133 -4.12 -8.78 -13.06
CA ALA A 133 -4.08 -10.19 -13.44
C ALA A 133 -2.67 -10.61 -13.87
N MET A 134 -2.02 -9.80 -14.70
CA MET A 134 -0.65 -10.05 -15.17
C MET A 134 0.36 -10.02 -14.02
N ALA A 135 0.28 -9.05 -13.12
CA ALA A 135 1.19 -8.96 -11.97
C ALA A 135 1.08 -10.19 -11.06
N LEU A 136 -0.13 -10.71 -10.86
CA LEU A 136 -0.37 -11.90 -10.07
C LEU A 136 0.23 -13.16 -10.76
N GLU A 137 0.08 -13.28 -12.07
CA GLU A 137 0.63 -14.38 -12.88
C GLU A 137 2.16 -14.32 -12.90
N ASP A 138 2.76 -13.15 -13.23
CA ASP A 138 4.21 -12.96 -13.34
C ASP A 138 4.94 -13.16 -12.01
N SER A 139 4.26 -12.98 -10.89
CA SER A 139 4.81 -13.20 -9.53
C SER A 139 4.50 -14.58 -8.95
N ASP A 140 4.08 -15.56 -9.74
CA ASP A 140 3.64 -16.88 -9.25
C ASP A 140 2.62 -16.79 -8.10
N ASN A 141 1.70 -15.84 -8.18
CA ASN A 141 0.67 -15.51 -7.18
C ASN A 141 1.20 -14.99 -5.82
N SER A 142 2.45 -14.58 -5.75
CA SER A 142 3.04 -14.05 -4.50
C SER A 142 2.73 -12.56 -4.27
N ILE A 143 2.50 -11.76 -5.33
CA ILE A 143 2.25 -10.32 -5.24
C ILE A 143 0.91 -9.95 -5.87
N ARG A 144 0.12 -9.16 -5.14
CA ARG A 144 -1.13 -8.58 -5.64
C ARG A 144 -0.97 -7.09 -5.87
N LEU A 145 -1.09 -6.65 -7.12
CA LEU A 145 -1.22 -5.23 -7.44
C LEU A 145 -2.61 -4.74 -7.01
N MET A 146 -2.68 -3.87 -6.02
CA MET A 146 -3.94 -3.38 -5.46
C MET A 146 -4.52 -2.23 -6.29
N THR A 147 -3.68 -1.24 -6.59
CA THR A 147 -4.06 -0.05 -7.38
C THR A 147 -2.85 0.54 -8.06
N ILE A 148 -3.09 1.36 -9.06
CA ILE A 148 -2.11 2.23 -9.69
C ILE A 148 -2.62 3.65 -9.54
N GLY A 149 -1.78 4.54 -9.06
CA GLY A 149 -2.11 5.95 -8.85
C GLY A 149 -1.03 6.86 -9.42
N ASN A 150 -1.33 8.15 -9.45
CA ASN A 150 -0.37 9.20 -9.79
C ASN A 150 0.21 9.78 -8.50
N THR A 151 1.52 10.00 -8.48
CA THR A 151 2.23 10.68 -7.39
C THR A 151 3.07 11.81 -7.95
N GLY A 152 3.06 12.99 -7.31
CA GLY A 152 3.91 14.13 -7.65
C GLY A 152 3.62 14.81 -9.00
N GLY A 153 2.56 14.45 -9.69
CA GLY A 153 2.15 15.04 -10.96
C GLY A 153 3.04 14.65 -12.15
N TRP A 154 3.04 15.53 -13.18
CA TRP A 154 3.74 15.26 -14.42
C TRP A 154 5.24 15.53 -14.31
N ARG A 155 6.04 14.58 -14.78
CA ARG A 155 7.50 14.72 -14.81
C ARG A 155 7.93 15.75 -15.84
N ASN A 156 8.65 16.77 -15.39
CA ASN A 156 9.19 17.82 -16.23
C ASN A 156 10.71 17.68 -16.37
N PHE A 157 11.21 18.13 -17.53
CA PHE A 157 12.65 18.19 -17.77
C PHE A 157 13.26 19.42 -17.07
N ALA A 158 14.27 19.22 -16.25
CA ALA A 158 15.04 20.27 -15.62
C ALA A 158 16.54 20.13 -15.94
N ASN A 159 17.20 21.23 -16.27
CA ASN A 159 18.64 21.27 -16.45
C ASN A 159 19.22 22.65 -16.08
N THR A 160 20.54 22.69 -15.80
CA THR A 160 21.27 23.91 -15.40
C THR A 160 22.19 24.44 -16.50
N LYS A 161 22.21 23.83 -17.70
CA LYS A 161 23.18 24.16 -18.74
C LYS A 161 22.67 25.19 -19.73
N ARG A 162 21.43 25.05 -20.20
CA ARG A 162 20.83 25.95 -21.21
C ARG A 162 19.32 25.80 -21.25
N ARG A 163 18.65 26.79 -21.85
CA ARG A 163 17.24 26.69 -22.15
C ARG A 163 17.03 25.58 -23.20
N VAL A 164 16.02 24.74 -23.00
CA VAL A 164 15.57 23.71 -23.95
C VAL A 164 14.19 24.10 -24.42
N THR A 165 14.05 24.33 -25.72
CA THR A 165 12.78 24.71 -26.38
C THR A 165 12.42 23.75 -27.51
N GLU A 166 13.41 23.04 -28.05
CA GLU A 166 13.22 22.05 -29.09
C GLU A 166 14.14 20.82 -28.85
N PRO A 167 13.88 19.68 -29.48
CA PRO A 167 14.68 18.46 -29.27
C PRO A 167 16.17 18.62 -29.59
N ASN A 168 16.54 19.48 -30.53
CA ASN A 168 17.94 19.72 -30.87
C ASN A 168 18.73 20.39 -29.73
N ASP A 169 18.06 21.13 -28.86
CA ASP A 169 18.70 21.76 -27.68
C ASP A 169 19.14 20.72 -26.65
N MET A 170 18.65 19.50 -26.73
CA MET A 170 19.04 18.42 -25.83
C MET A 170 20.38 17.74 -26.19
N LYS A 171 20.91 17.99 -27.40
CA LYS A 171 22.17 17.38 -27.86
C LYS A 171 23.32 17.70 -26.90
N GLY A 172 24.02 16.66 -26.44
CA GLY A 172 25.17 16.77 -25.53
C GLY A 172 24.82 17.08 -24.09
N LEU A 173 23.53 17.12 -23.71
CA LEU A 173 23.15 17.13 -22.31
C LEU A 173 23.28 15.72 -21.72
N LYS A 174 23.87 15.63 -20.52
CA LYS A 174 23.85 14.39 -19.74
C LYS A 174 22.56 14.38 -18.92
N ILE A 175 21.65 13.49 -19.28
CA ILE A 175 20.33 13.38 -18.67
C ILE A 175 20.31 12.15 -17.79
N ARG A 176 19.74 12.28 -16.58
CA ARG A 176 19.37 11.16 -15.74
C ARG A 176 17.95 10.73 -16.13
N THR A 177 17.77 9.47 -16.45
CA THR A 177 16.49 8.82 -16.70
C THR A 177 16.12 7.95 -15.52
#